data_d9e3df7acd8b9ac7da3496248e57b954
#
_entry.id   d9e3df7acd8b9ac7da3496248e57b954
#
_cell.length_a   1.000
_cell.length_b   1.000
_cell.length_c   1.000
_cell.angle_alpha   90.00
_cell.angle_beta   90.00
_cell.angle_gamma   90.00
#
_symmetry.space_group_name_H-M   'P 1'
#
loop_
_entity.id
_entity.type
_entity.pdbx_description
1 polymer ?
#
loop_
_entity_poly.entity_id
_entity_poly.type
_entity_poly.pdbx_seq_one_letter_code
_entity_poly.pdbx_strand_id
1 'polypeptide(L)'
;MAKRNYRPLASVKALQKTMGRYYALTNYHRYWGKPFRRPLAWVTSGAPVELLRSFKIHSAYPEQYAAIYSARNTTVALCEIADSAGYSQDLCSYARSNIGGVLRPDLAPLGGMPKPDLLVACNNICGTVLKWYEALARHFNIPLLVLDTPYLTDEMTQQAKDYVLEQLYAMAVDLEKITGRPFNEKNLAKQMRQSAEITSLWKETRQYCQANPSPLNAPDLFIHMAPIVVLRGSQEGIDYYRKLKAEVKERVALGQGAVENERIRLVWDNIAIWPQLFTFYKMFADKGACFVSDTYSGGWASLQSPGTPMESLATTYTEVFLNRSPEFRANQLINLIRDYKADGFVMHSNRSCKPYSLVQEVIRKKVMRETGVPGLMIEADMADLRAYAEEPVRNRVQAFLETFD
;
A
#
# COMPACT_ATOMS: atom_id res chain seq x y z
N MET A 1 27.21 21.77 -0.10
CA MET A 1 25.98 20.97 0.12
C MET A 1 24.93 21.51 -0.83
N ALA A 2 24.46 20.72 -1.81
CA ALA A 2 23.38 21.15 -2.69
C ALA A 2 22.13 21.42 -1.83
N LYS A 3 21.49 22.58 -2.00
CA LYS A 3 20.22 22.90 -1.33
C LYS A 3 19.22 21.78 -1.62
N ARG A 4 18.61 21.23 -0.58
CA ARG A 4 17.54 20.25 -0.75
C ARG A 4 16.29 21.00 -1.21
N ASN A 5 15.85 20.79 -2.45
CA ASN A 5 14.59 21.33 -2.98
C ASN A 5 13.35 20.61 -2.40
N TYR A 6 13.53 19.91 -1.29
CA TYR A 6 12.52 19.12 -0.61
C TYR A 6 12.61 19.28 0.91
N ARG A 7 11.48 19.53 1.55
CA ARG A 7 11.36 19.79 2.99
C ARG A 7 10.75 18.57 3.72
N PRO A 8 11.56 17.74 4.41
CA PRO A 8 11.03 16.57 5.12
C PRO A 8 10.12 16.99 6.29
N LEU A 9 9.16 16.13 6.62
CA LEU A 9 8.28 16.26 7.78
C LEU A 9 9.01 15.95 9.08
N ALA A 10 8.72 16.68 10.15
CA ALA A 10 9.21 16.37 11.50
C ALA A 10 8.61 15.04 12.02
N SER A 11 7.39 14.71 11.60
CA SER A 11 6.70 13.45 11.92
C SER A 11 7.41 12.19 11.39
N VAL A 12 8.42 12.31 10.52
CA VAL A 12 9.31 11.18 10.14
C VAL A 12 9.94 10.51 11.36
N LYS A 13 10.32 11.27 12.39
CA LYS A 13 10.85 10.71 13.64
C LYS A 13 9.78 9.91 14.40
N ALA A 14 8.54 10.41 14.43
CA ALA A 14 7.42 9.69 15.02
C ALA A 14 7.10 8.41 14.23
N LEU A 15 7.16 8.46 12.89
CA LEU A 15 7.01 7.31 12.02
C LEU A 15 8.06 6.23 12.33
N GLN A 16 9.34 6.61 12.39
CA GLN A 16 10.43 5.68 12.70
C GLN A 16 10.23 4.99 14.04
N LYS A 17 9.78 5.73 15.07
CA LYS A 17 9.48 5.17 16.39
C LYS A 17 8.31 4.20 16.34
N THR A 18 7.21 4.57 15.69
CA THR A 18 5.99 3.76 15.55
C THR A 18 6.28 2.49 14.75
N MET A 19 6.92 2.61 13.59
CA MET A 19 7.27 1.45 12.78
C MET A 19 8.34 0.57 13.45
N GLY A 20 9.29 1.17 14.15
CA GLY A 20 10.29 0.44 14.94
C GLY A 20 9.65 -0.45 16.01
N ARG A 21 8.63 0.04 16.71
CA ARG A 21 7.84 -0.77 17.67
C ARG A 21 7.10 -1.92 16.98
N TYR A 22 6.45 -1.65 15.85
CA TYR A 22 5.77 -2.68 15.08
C TYR A 22 6.73 -3.81 14.68
N TYR A 23 7.90 -3.48 14.14
CA TYR A 23 8.90 -4.49 13.75
C TYR A 23 9.50 -5.21 14.96
N ALA A 24 9.73 -4.53 16.08
CA ALA A 24 10.19 -5.15 17.30
C ALA A 24 9.17 -6.17 17.83
N LEU A 25 7.88 -5.82 17.85
CA LEU A 25 6.80 -6.74 18.22
C LEU A 25 6.68 -7.91 17.26
N THR A 26 6.85 -7.67 15.96
CA THR A 26 6.84 -8.76 14.96
C THR A 26 8.03 -9.68 15.19
N ASN A 27 9.24 -9.14 15.38
CA ASN A 27 10.45 -9.95 15.63
C ASN A 27 10.42 -10.70 16.96
N TYR A 28 9.71 -10.22 17.97
CA TYR A 28 9.49 -10.95 19.23
C TYR A 28 8.94 -12.35 19.00
N HIS A 29 8.12 -12.56 17.94
CA HIS A 29 7.58 -13.85 17.57
C HIS A 29 8.65 -14.86 17.09
N ARG A 30 9.86 -14.41 16.80
CA ARG A 30 10.99 -15.29 16.44
C ARG A 30 11.53 -16.08 17.65
N TYR A 31 11.49 -15.45 18.82
CA TYR A 31 12.17 -15.96 20.01
C TYR A 31 11.22 -16.69 20.99
N TRP A 32 9.92 -16.46 20.86
CA TRP A 32 8.92 -16.96 21.80
C TRP A 32 7.86 -17.79 21.08
N GLY A 33 7.66 -19.04 21.55
CA GLY A 33 6.60 -19.92 21.07
C GLY A 33 5.28 -19.74 21.83
N LYS A 34 4.22 -20.42 21.38
CA LYS A 34 2.98 -20.57 22.17
C LYS A 34 3.31 -21.34 23.47
N PRO A 35 2.66 -21.02 24.62
CA PRO A 35 1.58 -20.06 24.81
C PRO A 35 2.04 -18.64 25.16
N PHE A 36 3.33 -18.33 25.14
CA PHE A 36 3.90 -17.07 25.66
C PHE A 36 3.68 -15.86 24.74
N ARG A 37 3.16 -16.05 23.55
CA ARG A 37 2.88 -14.97 22.60
C ARG A 37 1.51 -15.09 21.94
N ARG A 38 1.03 -14.00 21.35
CA ARG A 38 -0.15 -14.00 20.48
C ARG A 38 0.16 -14.75 19.18
N PRO A 39 -0.86 -15.36 18.51
CA PRO A 39 -0.65 -15.89 17.18
C PRO A 39 -0.14 -14.82 16.20
N LEU A 40 0.75 -15.21 15.31
CA LEU A 40 1.27 -14.39 14.22
C LEU A 40 0.66 -14.86 12.91
N ALA A 41 -0.04 -13.95 12.21
CA ALA A 41 -0.49 -14.18 10.84
C ALA A 41 0.38 -13.40 9.84
N TRP A 42 0.79 -14.03 8.74
CA TRP A 42 1.17 -13.27 7.57
C TRP A 42 -0.08 -13.01 6.74
N VAL A 43 -0.28 -11.77 6.35
CA VAL A 43 -1.51 -11.32 5.70
C VAL A 43 -1.21 -10.53 4.43
N THR A 44 -2.06 -10.67 3.41
CA THR A 44 -2.03 -9.74 2.27
C THR A 44 -2.47 -8.36 2.72
N SER A 45 -2.03 -7.31 2.05
CA SER A 45 -2.41 -5.93 2.37
C SER A 45 -3.92 -5.71 2.30
N GLY A 46 -4.63 -6.49 1.45
CA GLY A 46 -6.07 -6.49 1.32
C GLY A 46 -6.82 -7.47 2.23
N ALA A 47 -6.19 -8.07 3.25
CA ALA A 47 -6.84 -8.99 4.18
C ALA A 47 -7.65 -8.26 5.28
N PRO A 48 -8.72 -8.89 5.85
CA PRO A 48 -9.60 -8.30 6.84
C PRO A 48 -8.94 -8.26 8.23
N VAL A 49 -7.98 -7.35 8.40
CA VAL A 49 -7.11 -7.30 9.59
C VAL A 49 -7.85 -6.89 10.86
N GLU A 50 -8.97 -6.20 10.77
CA GLU A 50 -9.83 -5.87 11.92
C GLU A 50 -10.42 -7.13 12.54
N LEU A 51 -10.82 -8.12 11.71
CA LEU A 51 -11.27 -9.41 12.18
C LEU A 51 -10.14 -10.15 12.92
N LEU A 52 -8.94 -10.20 12.33
CA LEU A 52 -7.78 -10.83 12.98
C LEU A 52 -7.42 -10.16 14.32
N ARG A 53 -7.44 -8.82 14.36
CA ARG A 53 -7.19 -8.07 15.59
C ARG A 53 -8.24 -8.34 16.68
N SER A 54 -9.52 -8.57 16.29
CA SER A 54 -10.57 -8.91 17.25
C SER A 54 -10.28 -10.21 18.00
N PHE A 55 -9.55 -11.14 17.35
CA PHE A 55 -9.00 -12.40 17.93
C PHE A 55 -7.62 -12.21 18.59
N LYS A 56 -7.11 -10.97 18.69
CA LYS A 56 -5.77 -10.65 19.22
C LYS A 56 -4.62 -11.30 18.42
N ILE A 57 -4.80 -11.55 17.14
CA ILE A 57 -3.75 -12.01 16.24
C ILE A 57 -2.87 -10.82 15.85
N HIS A 58 -1.54 -11.02 15.87
CA HIS A 58 -0.59 -10.05 15.32
C HIS A 58 -0.43 -10.29 13.82
N SER A 59 -0.60 -9.24 13.02
CA SER A 59 -0.49 -9.32 11.56
C SER A 59 0.86 -8.79 11.08
N ALA A 60 1.54 -9.55 10.23
CA ALA A 60 2.73 -9.13 9.50
C ALA A 60 2.46 -9.20 7.99
N TYR A 61 3.06 -8.29 7.23
CA TYR A 61 2.73 -8.07 5.83
C TYR A 61 3.95 -8.33 4.95
N PRO A 62 4.01 -9.46 4.21
CA PRO A 62 5.08 -9.77 3.26
C PRO A 62 5.34 -8.65 2.25
N GLU A 63 4.28 -7.98 1.75
CA GLU A 63 4.40 -6.84 0.83
C GLU A 63 5.11 -5.64 1.47
N GLN A 64 4.83 -5.35 2.75
CA GLN A 64 5.52 -4.30 3.50
C GLN A 64 7.00 -4.62 3.72
N TYR A 65 7.33 -5.88 4.01
CA TYR A 65 8.72 -6.32 4.12
C TYR A 65 9.43 -6.25 2.76
N ALA A 66 8.77 -6.63 1.66
CA ALA A 66 9.31 -6.49 0.32
C ALA A 66 9.63 -5.02 -0.04
N ALA A 67 8.77 -4.07 0.37
CA ALA A 67 9.05 -2.64 0.22
C ALA A 67 10.31 -2.21 1.02
N ILE A 68 10.53 -2.75 2.24
CA ILE A 68 11.76 -2.50 3.02
C ILE A 68 12.98 -3.10 2.33
N TYR A 69 12.86 -4.33 1.80
CA TYR A 69 13.95 -4.98 1.07
C TYR A 69 14.35 -4.13 -0.13
N SER A 70 13.37 -3.54 -0.82
CA SER A 70 13.58 -2.64 -1.95
C SER A 70 14.25 -1.33 -1.53
N ALA A 71 13.75 -0.67 -0.51
CA ALA A 71 14.32 0.57 0.01
C ALA A 71 15.76 0.40 0.55
N ARG A 72 16.17 -0.84 0.85
CA ARG A 72 17.53 -1.22 1.26
C ARG A 72 18.36 -1.86 0.15
N ASN A 73 17.88 -1.84 -1.08
CA ASN A 73 18.56 -2.39 -2.26
C ASN A 73 18.94 -3.88 -2.15
N THR A 74 18.17 -4.68 -1.40
CA THR A 74 18.41 -6.13 -1.25
C THR A 74 17.49 -6.98 -2.12
N THR A 75 16.50 -6.39 -2.77
CA THR A 75 15.47 -7.11 -3.55
C THR A 75 16.04 -7.91 -4.69
N VAL A 76 17.02 -7.40 -5.44
CA VAL A 76 17.60 -8.09 -6.59
C VAL A 76 18.18 -9.44 -6.15
N ALA A 77 19.04 -9.45 -5.13
CA ALA A 77 19.62 -10.69 -4.61
C ALA A 77 18.58 -11.69 -4.10
N LEU A 78 17.53 -11.18 -3.40
CA LEU A 78 16.45 -12.03 -2.92
C LEU A 78 15.59 -12.58 -4.06
N CYS A 79 15.34 -11.82 -5.11
CA CYS A 79 14.65 -12.30 -6.31
C CYS A 79 15.48 -13.39 -7.02
N GLU A 80 16.80 -13.23 -7.14
CA GLU A 80 17.70 -14.23 -7.75
C GLU A 80 17.70 -15.57 -6.99
N ILE A 81 17.58 -15.52 -5.66
CA ILE A 81 17.39 -16.71 -4.83
C ILE A 81 16.08 -17.42 -5.17
N ALA A 82 14.98 -16.69 -5.30
CA ALA A 82 13.70 -17.27 -5.71
C ALA A 82 13.76 -17.82 -7.14
N ASP A 83 14.37 -17.08 -8.08
CA ASP A 83 14.55 -17.48 -9.46
C ASP A 83 15.36 -18.79 -9.53
N SER A 84 16.44 -18.91 -8.75
CA SER A 84 17.26 -20.13 -8.62
C SER A 84 16.52 -21.31 -8.00
N ALA A 85 15.50 -21.04 -7.20
CA ALA A 85 14.61 -22.06 -6.62
C ALA A 85 13.47 -22.48 -7.57
N GLY A 86 13.46 -21.99 -8.82
CA GLY A 86 12.52 -22.37 -9.88
C GLY A 86 11.30 -21.46 -10.01
N TYR A 87 11.25 -20.32 -9.29
CA TYR A 87 10.19 -19.34 -9.48
C TYR A 87 10.47 -18.45 -10.69
N SER A 88 9.46 -18.22 -11.53
CA SER A 88 9.60 -17.41 -12.76
C SER A 88 9.95 -15.94 -12.46
N GLN A 89 10.82 -15.36 -13.26
CA GLN A 89 11.17 -13.94 -13.22
C GLN A 89 10.02 -13.00 -13.59
N ASP A 90 8.97 -13.52 -14.24
CA ASP A 90 7.75 -12.77 -14.57
C ASP A 90 6.76 -12.60 -13.41
N LEU A 91 7.03 -13.28 -12.29
CA LEU A 91 6.22 -13.13 -11.08
C LEU A 91 6.49 -11.80 -10.40
N CYS A 92 5.52 -11.39 -9.60
CA CYS A 92 5.59 -10.18 -8.77
C CYS A 92 6.91 -10.12 -7.97
N SER A 93 7.65 -9.02 -8.09
CA SER A 93 8.93 -8.82 -7.41
C SER A 93 8.79 -8.83 -5.87
N TYR A 94 7.63 -8.44 -5.33
CA TYR A 94 7.33 -8.59 -3.91
C TYR A 94 7.25 -10.08 -3.51
N ALA A 95 6.55 -10.89 -4.31
CA ALA A 95 6.45 -12.31 -4.04
C ALA A 95 7.82 -12.99 -4.12
N ARG A 96 8.60 -12.71 -5.18
CA ARG A 96 9.95 -13.28 -5.35
C ARG A 96 10.89 -12.87 -4.23
N SER A 97 10.96 -11.58 -3.89
CA SER A 97 11.84 -11.11 -2.80
C SER A 97 11.44 -11.66 -1.43
N ASN A 98 10.14 -11.81 -1.16
CA ASN A 98 9.68 -12.45 0.08
C ASN A 98 10.05 -13.93 0.12
N ILE A 99 9.82 -14.68 -0.97
CA ILE A 99 10.22 -16.10 -1.08
C ILE A 99 11.75 -16.23 -0.91
N GLY A 100 12.54 -15.40 -1.57
CA GLY A 100 13.99 -15.36 -1.37
C GLY A 100 14.40 -15.08 0.07
N GLY A 101 13.70 -14.15 0.73
CA GLY A 101 13.91 -13.86 2.16
C GLY A 101 13.47 -14.98 3.10
N VAL A 102 12.52 -15.83 2.69
CA VAL A 102 12.14 -17.04 3.42
C VAL A 102 13.23 -18.11 3.27
N LEU A 103 13.76 -18.29 2.06
CA LEU A 103 14.80 -19.27 1.77
C LEU A 103 16.17 -18.86 2.35
N ARG A 104 16.47 -17.57 2.39
CA ARG A 104 17.73 -17.02 2.92
C ARG A 104 17.46 -15.82 3.86
N PRO A 105 16.93 -16.10 5.06
CA PRO A 105 16.60 -15.05 6.04
C PRO A 105 17.83 -14.27 6.53
N ASP A 106 19.02 -14.85 6.45
CA ASP A 106 20.31 -14.21 6.76
C ASP A 106 20.65 -13.03 5.82
N LEU A 107 20.17 -13.10 4.57
CA LEU A 107 20.37 -12.01 3.57
C LEU A 107 19.25 -10.97 3.60
N ALA A 108 18.14 -11.28 4.24
CA ALA A 108 17.00 -10.39 4.28
C ALA A 108 17.15 -9.32 5.39
N PRO A 109 16.85 -8.05 5.11
CA PRO A 109 16.83 -6.98 6.12
C PRO A 109 15.97 -7.38 7.34
N LEU A 110 16.34 -6.91 8.53
CA LEU A 110 15.70 -7.25 9.80
C LEU A 110 15.79 -8.75 10.15
N GLY A 111 16.64 -9.52 9.48
CA GLY A 111 16.74 -10.98 9.60
C GLY A 111 15.54 -11.73 8.98
N GLY A 112 14.90 -11.12 7.99
CA GLY A 112 13.68 -11.66 7.38
C GLY A 112 12.45 -11.56 8.27
N MET A 113 11.39 -12.24 7.89
CA MET A 113 10.14 -12.31 8.67
C MET A 113 10.17 -13.54 9.62
N PRO A 114 9.66 -13.43 10.86
CA PRO A 114 9.50 -14.60 11.74
C PRO A 114 8.45 -15.56 11.17
N LYS A 115 8.66 -16.88 11.35
CA LYS A 115 7.72 -17.91 10.88
C LYS A 115 6.30 -17.63 11.42
N PRO A 116 5.26 -17.62 10.57
CA PRO A 116 3.89 -17.40 10.98
C PRO A 116 3.24 -18.65 11.56
N ASP A 117 2.13 -18.47 12.30
CA ASP A 117 1.27 -19.55 12.77
C ASP A 117 0.15 -19.87 11.78
N LEU A 118 -0.23 -18.89 10.96
CA LEU A 118 -1.23 -18.99 9.90
C LEU A 118 -0.97 -17.95 8.83
N LEU A 119 -1.56 -18.18 7.67
CA LEU A 119 -1.60 -17.22 6.55
C LEU A 119 -3.03 -16.79 6.29
N VAL A 120 -3.22 -15.52 5.92
CA VAL A 120 -4.53 -15.00 5.48
C VAL A 120 -4.34 -14.22 4.19
N ALA A 121 -4.96 -14.70 3.12
CA ALA A 121 -4.92 -14.07 1.81
C ALA A 121 -6.29 -13.57 1.37
N CYS A 122 -6.31 -12.47 0.61
CA CYS A 122 -7.49 -12.00 -0.09
C CYS A 122 -7.12 -11.71 -1.54
N ASN A 123 -7.97 -12.12 -2.49
CA ASN A 123 -7.72 -11.93 -3.94
C ASN A 123 -8.05 -10.51 -4.44
N ASN A 124 -8.60 -9.65 -3.59
CA ASN A 124 -9.09 -8.31 -3.95
C ASN A 124 -8.04 -7.34 -4.50
N ILE A 125 -6.77 -7.67 -4.36
CA ILE A 125 -5.68 -6.86 -4.93
C ILE A 125 -5.03 -7.56 -6.13
N CYS A 126 -4.98 -8.92 -6.15
CA CYS A 126 -4.31 -9.63 -7.24
C CYS A 126 -4.45 -11.16 -7.07
N GLY A 127 -4.57 -11.89 -8.18
CA GLY A 127 -4.57 -13.37 -8.16
C GLY A 127 -3.20 -13.97 -7.80
N THR A 128 -2.09 -13.26 -8.02
CA THR A 128 -0.75 -13.75 -7.67
C THR A 128 -0.60 -13.98 -6.17
N VAL A 129 -1.24 -13.17 -5.32
CA VAL A 129 -1.13 -13.32 -3.86
C VAL A 129 -1.66 -14.67 -3.37
N LEU A 130 -2.70 -15.23 -4.01
CA LEU A 130 -3.23 -16.55 -3.64
C LEU A 130 -2.16 -17.62 -3.85
N LYS A 131 -1.56 -17.67 -5.02
CA LYS A 131 -0.53 -18.67 -5.36
C LYS A 131 0.75 -18.49 -4.56
N TRP A 132 1.13 -17.25 -4.29
CA TRP A 132 2.23 -16.94 -3.39
C TRP A 132 1.97 -17.48 -1.98
N TYR A 133 0.80 -17.22 -1.41
CA TYR A 133 0.44 -17.68 -0.07
C TYR A 133 0.21 -19.20 0.00
N GLU A 134 -0.30 -19.84 -1.05
CA GLU A 134 -0.34 -21.30 -1.16
C GLU A 134 1.07 -21.91 -1.11
N ALA A 135 2.03 -21.34 -1.82
CA ALA A 135 3.42 -21.79 -1.78
C ALA A 135 4.02 -21.65 -0.36
N LEU A 136 3.77 -20.53 0.31
CA LEU A 136 4.19 -20.29 1.70
C LEU A 136 3.51 -21.26 2.68
N ALA A 137 2.21 -21.53 2.51
CA ALA A 137 1.46 -22.46 3.34
C ALA A 137 2.07 -23.88 3.28
N ARG A 138 2.40 -24.35 2.07
CA ARG A 138 3.09 -25.63 1.85
C ARG A 138 4.49 -25.63 2.45
N HIS A 139 5.28 -24.56 2.23
CA HIS A 139 6.65 -24.45 2.76
C HIS A 139 6.68 -24.51 4.29
N PHE A 140 5.78 -23.80 4.97
CA PHE A 140 5.73 -23.75 6.43
C PHE A 140 4.90 -24.87 7.06
N ASN A 141 4.09 -25.60 6.28
CA ASN A 141 3.09 -26.57 6.72
C ASN A 141 2.14 -25.98 7.77
N ILE A 142 1.45 -24.89 7.40
CA ILE A 142 0.54 -24.14 8.27
C ILE A 142 -0.77 -23.81 7.54
N PRO A 143 -1.86 -23.52 8.27
CA PRO A 143 -3.14 -23.19 7.66
C PRO A 143 -3.09 -21.89 6.86
N LEU A 144 -3.81 -21.87 5.73
CA LEU A 144 -4.09 -20.70 4.91
C LEU A 144 -5.61 -20.46 4.91
N LEU A 145 -6.01 -19.29 5.37
CA LEU A 145 -7.37 -18.80 5.25
C LEU A 145 -7.44 -17.85 4.03
N VAL A 146 -8.44 -18.04 3.19
CA VAL A 146 -8.64 -17.23 1.97
C VAL A 146 -9.96 -16.49 2.09
N LEU A 147 -9.96 -15.20 1.81
CA LEU A 147 -11.14 -14.42 1.52
C LEU A 147 -11.19 -14.18 0.02
N ASP A 148 -12.14 -14.82 -0.66
CA ASP A 148 -12.36 -14.64 -2.07
C ASP A 148 -13.42 -13.55 -2.30
N THR A 149 -13.08 -12.55 -3.11
CA THR A 149 -13.97 -11.43 -3.41
C THR A 149 -14.29 -11.42 -4.90
N PRO A 150 -15.55 -11.19 -5.30
CA PRO A 150 -15.88 -11.01 -6.70
C PRO A 150 -15.26 -9.72 -7.24
N TYR A 151 -14.82 -9.75 -8.50
CA TYR A 151 -14.40 -8.54 -9.19
C TYR A 151 -15.61 -7.66 -9.52
N LEU A 152 -15.51 -6.37 -9.19
CA LEU A 152 -16.62 -5.43 -9.37
C LEU A 152 -16.45 -4.66 -10.69
N THR A 153 -17.27 -5.01 -11.68
CA THR A 153 -17.41 -4.21 -12.91
C THR A 153 -18.18 -2.92 -12.67
N ASP A 154 -19.22 -3.01 -11.83
CA ASP A 154 -20.14 -1.92 -11.48
C ASP A 154 -20.26 -1.78 -9.95
N GLU A 155 -21.39 -1.31 -9.46
CA GLU A 155 -21.69 -1.25 -8.03
C GLU A 155 -21.78 -2.67 -7.43
N MET A 156 -21.46 -2.77 -6.16
CA MET A 156 -21.54 -4.02 -5.41
C MET A 156 -22.98 -4.51 -5.30
N THR A 157 -23.28 -5.70 -5.84
CA THR A 157 -24.60 -6.32 -5.71
C THR A 157 -24.81 -6.93 -4.32
N GLN A 158 -26.07 -7.15 -3.94
CA GLN A 158 -26.37 -7.83 -2.68
C GLN A 158 -25.80 -9.26 -2.66
N GLN A 159 -25.86 -10.00 -3.78
CA GLN A 159 -25.27 -11.34 -3.89
C GLN A 159 -23.76 -11.32 -3.65
N ALA A 160 -23.05 -10.32 -4.20
CA ALA A 160 -21.61 -10.16 -3.99
C ALA A 160 -21.30 -9.90 -2.50
N LYS A 161 -22.13 -9.08 -1.85
CA LYS A 161 -21.98 -8.79 -0.41
C LYS A 161 -22.24 -10.02 0.45
N ASP A 162 -23.31 -10.76 0.17
CA ASP A 162 -23.68 -11.97 0.91
C ASP A 162 -22.62 -13.06 0.76
N TYR A 163 -22.09 -13.26 -0.45
CA TYR A 163 -21.00 -14.19 -0.73
C TYR A 163 -19.75 -13.92 0.12
N VAL A 164 -19.35 -12.65 0.24
CA VAL A 164 -18.17 -12.29 1.04
C VAL A 164 -18.48 -12.35 2.53
N LEU A 165 -19.71 -11.99 2.92
CA LEU A 165 -20.16 -12.02 4.31
C LEU A 165 -20.16 -13.46 4.88
N GLU A 166 -20.66 -14.44 4.12
CA GLU A 166 -20.64 -15.86 4.52
C GLU A 166 -19.21 -16.36 4.76
N GLN A 167 -18.26 -15.99 3.88
CA GLN A 167 -16.86 -16.36 4.05
C GLN A 167 -16.22 -15.70 5.29
N LEU A 168 -16.57 -14.45 5.61
CA LEU A 168 -16.08 -13.79 6.82
C LEU A 168 -16.57 -14.49 8.09
N TYR A 169 -17.84 -14.95 8.13
CA TYR A 169 -18.34 -15.76 9.25
C TYR A 169 -17.64 -17.13 9.33
N ALA A 170 -17.46 -17.81 8.20
CA ALA A 170 -16.69 -19.07 8.17
C ALA A 170 -15.23 -18.86 8.66
N MET A 171 -14.59 -17.78 8.22
CA MET A 171 -13.24 -17.42 8.69
C MET A 171 -13.24 -17.14 10.19
N ALA A 172 -14.26 -16.51 10.77
CA ALA A 172 -14.35 -16.30 12.21
C ALA A 172 -14.41 -17.62 12.97
N VAL A 173 -15.17 -18.61 12.48
CA VAL A 173 -15.23 -19.97 13.06
C VAL A 173 -13.86 -20.66 13.03
N ASP A 174 -13.12 -20.54 11.92
CA ASP A 174 -11.77 -21.12 11.83
C ASP A 174 -10.78 -20.39 12.75
N LEU A 175 -10.89 -19.08 12.88
CA LEU A 175 -10.09 -18.31 13.83
C LEU A 175 -10.40 -18.66 15.28
N GLU A 176 -11.64 -19.02 15.62
CA GLU A 176 -11.98 -19.58 16.96
C GLU A 176 -11.19 -20.87 17.24
N LYS A 177 -11.20 -21.80 16.27
CA LYS A 177 -10.45 -23.08 16.40
C LYS A 177 -8.94 -22.85 16.53
N ILE A 178 -8.38 -21.97 15.70
CA ILE A 178 -6.93 -21.68 15.69
C ILE A 178 -6.47 -20.98 16.96
N THR A 179 -7.28 -20.06 17.50
CA THR A 179 -6.88 -19.21 18.63
C THR A 179 -7.37 -19.71 19.98
N GLY A 180 -8.37 -20.61 20.00
CA GLY A 180 -9.09 -21.04 21.22
C GLY A 180 -9.93 -19.92 21.84
N ARG A 181 -10.27 -18.87 21.07
CA ARG A 181 -11.02 -17.69 21.56
C ARG A 181 -12.32 -17.57 20.81
N PRO A 182 -13.46 -17.36 21.50
CA PRO A 182 -14.73 -17.15 20.82
C PRO A 182 -14.74 -15.81 20.07
N PHE A 183 -15.45 -15.76 18.96
CA PHE A 183 -15.73 -14.52 18.24
C PHE A 183 -16.47 -13.53 19.13
N ASN A 184 -16.07 -12.29 19.11
CA ASN A 184 -16.67 -11.23 19.88
C ASN A 184 -16.94 -10.00 19.01
N GLU A 185 -18.20 -9.80 18.66
CA GLU A 185 -18.62 -8.72 17.79
C GLU A 185 -18.30 -7.33 18.37
N LYS A 186 -18.37 -7.15 19.71
CA LYS A 186 -17.99 -5.88 20.35
C LYS A 186 -16.50 -5.56 20.13
N ASN A 187 -15.65 -6.58 20.15
CA ASN A 187 -14.23 -6.42 19.83
C ASN A 187 -14.04 -6.02 18.36
N LEU A 188 -14.73 -6.68 17.43
CA LEU A 188 -14.69 -6.32 16.02
C LEU A 188 -15.19 -4.90 15.79
N ALA A 189 -16.35 -4.53 16.37
CA ALA A 189 -16.89 -3.18 16.29
C ALA A 189 -15.90 -2.11 16.79
N LYS A 190 -15.14 -2.43 17.85
CA LYS A 190 -14.07 -1.54 18.35
C LYS A 190 -12.97 -1.37 17.30
N GLN A 191 -12.49 -2.47 16.69
CA GLN A 191 -11.43 -2.42 15.66
C GLN A 191 -11.93 -1.63 14.44
N MET A 192 -13.16 -1.85 14.02
CA MET A 192 -13.79 -1.14 12.90
C MET A 192 -13.85 0.37 13.13
N ARG A 193 -14.30 0.81 14.32
CA ARG A 193 -14.30 2.25 14.68
C ARG A 193 -12.91 2.86 14.63
N GLN A 194 -11.91 2.15 15.16
CA GLN A 194 -10.52 2.63 15.11
C GLN A 194 -9.97 2.70 13.68
N SER A 195 -10.31 1.71 12.83
CA SER A 195 -9.96 1.74 11.41
C SER A 195 -10.62 2.91 10.68
N ALA A 196 -11.91 3.16 10.95
CA ALA A 196 -12.62 4.29 10.34
C ALA A 196 -11.99 5.63 10.71
N GLU A 197 -11.58 5.80 11.98
CA GLU A 197 -10.91 7.02 12.43
C GLU A 197 -9.54 7.21 11.76
N ILE A 198 -8.74 6.14 11.67
CA ILE A 198 -7.44 6.18 10.96
C ILE A 198 -7.66 6.58 9.50
N THR A 199 -8.63 5.96 8.84
CA THR A 199 -8.96 6.22 7.42
C THR A 199 -9.38 7.67 7.20
N SER A 200 -10.25 8.22 8.09
CA SER A 200 -10.67 9.63 8.04
C SER A 200 -9.48 10.58 8.20
N LEU A 201 -8.65 10.35 9.22
CA LEU A 201 -7.46 11.17 9.47
C LEU A 201 -6.48 11.15 8.29
N TRP A 202 -6.28 9.97 7.67
CA TRP A 202 -5.43 9.84 6.49
C TRP A 202 -6.03 10.56 5.29
N LYS A 203 -7.32 10.37 5.01
CA LYS A 203 -8.04 11.07 3.94
C LYS A 203 -7.94 12.59 4.09
N GLU A 204 -8.23 13.11 5.28
CA GLU A 204 -8.15 14.53 5.59
C GLU A 204 -6.72 15.07 5.46
N THR A 205 -5.71 14.29 5.89
CA THR A 205 -4.30 14.67 5.73
C THR A 205 -3.92 14.82 4.26
N ARG A 206 -4.35 13.89 3.40
CA ARG A 206 -4.12 13.96 1.96
C ARG A 206 -4.86 15.14 1.30
N GLN A 207 -6.05 15.49 1.78
CA GLN A 207 -6.82 16.62 1.25
C GLN A 207 -6.10 17.97 1.42
N TYR A 208 -5.22 18.13 2.42
CA TYR A 208 -4.40 19.33 2.55
C TYR A 208 -3.47 19.57 1.35
N CYS A 209 -3.16 18.54 0.55
CA CYS A 209 -2.39 18.69 -0.68
C CYS A 209 -3.15 19.42 -1.81
N GLN A 210 -4.44 19.75 -1.61
CA GLN A 210 -5.17 20.67 -2.50
C GLN A 210 -4.69 22.14 -2.36
N ALA A 211 -4.02 22.48 -1.26
CA ALA A 211 -3.38 23.77 -1.09
C ALA A 211 -2.26 23.97 -2.13
N ASN A 212 -1.98 25.24 -2.46
CA ASN A 212 -0.87 25.63 -3.31
C ASN A 212 0.00 26.65 -2.54
N PRO A 213 1.26 26.34 -2.21
CA PRO A 213 1.96 25.09 -2.53
C PRO A 213 1.46 23.87 -1.71
N SER A 214 1.64 22.67 -2.27
CA SER A 214 1.27 21.42 -1.60
C SER A 214 2.19 21.14 -0.40
N PRO A 215 1.65 20.84 0.79
CA PRO A 215 2.46 20.54 1.97
C PRO A 215 3.19 19.20 1.92
N LEU A 216 2.77 18.27 1.03
CA LEU A 216 3.34 16.94 0.84
C LEU A 216 3.63 16.69 -0.64
N ASN A 217 4.62 15.83 -0.90
CA ASN A 217 4.93 15.27 -2.21
C ASN A 217 4.78 13.74 -2.17
N ALA A 218 4.79 13.05 -3.32
CA ALA A 218 4.62 11.60 -3.40
C ALA A 218 5.50 10.79 -2.42
N PRO A 219 6.81 11.06 -2.25
CA PRO A 219 7.62 10.33 -1.26
C PRO A 219 7.07 10.43 0.17
N ASP A 220 6.51 11.59 0.56
CA ASP A 220 5.87 11.75 1.87
C ASP A 220 4.62 10.88 1.97
N LEU A 221 3.75 10.92 0.95
CA LEU A 221 2.52 10.13 0.92
C LEU A 221 2.82 8.63 1.04
N PHE A 222 3.83 8.13 0.33
CA PHE A 222 4.20 6.71 0.35
C PHE A 222 4.82 6.27 1.68
N ILE A 223 5.70 7.08 2.27
CA ILE A 223 6.33 6.76 3.56
C ILE A 223 5.30 6.80 4.68
N HIS A 224 4.47 7.84 4.71
CA HIS A 224 3.48 8.06 5.77
C HIS A 224 2.23 7.18 5.62
N MET A 225 2.08 6.43 4.52
CA MET A 225 1.07 5.40 4.36
C MET A 225 1.35 4.16 5.24
N ALA A 226 2.60 3.87 5.59
CA ALA A 226 2.96 2.63 6.28
C ALA A 226 2.11 2.32 7.54
N PRO A 227 1.80 3.28 8.45
CA PRO A 227 0.97 3.00 9.61
C PRO A 227 -0.48 2.58 9.29
N ILE A 228 -1.12 3.12 8.23
CA ILE A 228 -2.48 2.69 7.88
C ILE A 228 -2.50 1.26 7.34
N VAL A 229 -1.42 0.80 6.74
CA VAL A 229 -1.28 -0.60 6.31
C VAL A 229 -1.17 -1.53 7.52
N VAL A 230 -0.22 -1.26 8.43
CA VAL A 230 0.16 -2.24 9.47
C VAL A 230 -0.51 -2.01 10.84
N LEU A 231 -1.04 -0.82 11.11
CA LEU A 231 -1.65 -0.43 12.40
C LEU A 231 -3.14 -0.12 12.29
N ARG A 232 -3.79 -0.45 11.17
CA ARG A 232 -5.23 -0.31 11.01
C ARG A 232 -5.97 -0.99 12.17
N GLY A 233 -6.99 -0.34 12.71
CA GLY A 233 -7.71 -0.80 13.90
C GLY A 233 -6.94 -0.65 15.22
N SER A 234 -5.99 0.28 15.34
CA SER A 234 -5.23 0.48 16.57
C SER A 234 -5.21 1.94 17.04
N GLN A 235 -5.12 2.13 18.35
CA GLN A 235 -4.94 3.46 18.94
C GLN A 235 -3.62 4.11 18.52
N GLU A 236 -2.55 3.32 18.38
CA GLU A 236 -1.24 3.81 17.97
C GLU A 236 -1.28 4.42 16.55
N GLY A 237 -2.04 3.82 15.63
CA GLY A 237 -2.28 4.38 14.30
C GLY A 237 -3.04 5.71 14.34
N ILE A 238 -4.09 5.81 15.17
CA ILE A 238 -4.85 7.05 15.39
C ILE A 238 -3.94 8.16 15.90
N ASP A 239 -3.18 7.89 16.96
CA ASP A 239 -2.28 8.88 17.59
C ASP A 239 -1.20 9.37 16.61
N TYR A 240 -0.72 8.48 15.75
CA TYR A 240 0.21 8.84 14.69
C TYR A 240 -0.42 9.79 13.67
N TYR A 241 -1.59 9.46 13.11
CA TYR A 241 -2.21 10.30 12.09
C TYR A 241 -2.76 11.62 12.62
N ARG A 242 -3.16 11.70 13.89
CA ARG A 242 -3.48 12.98 14.53
C ARG A 242 -2.27 13.94 14.53
N LYS A 243 -1.08 13.42 14.83
CA LYS A 243 0.17 14.21 14.80
C LYS A 243 0.54 14.63 13.39
N LEU A 244 0.50 13.69 12.44
CA LEU A 244 0.80 13.99 11.03
C LEU A 244 -0.15 15.05 10.48
N LYS A 245 -1.46 14.90 10.70
CA LYS A 245 -2.48 15.87 10.26
C LYS A 245 -2.22 17.25 10.85
N ALA A 246 -1.87 17.35 12.14
CA ALA A 246 -1.58 18.62 12.80
C ALA A 246 -0.37 19.33 12.14
N GLU A 247 0.71 18.61 11.87
CA GLU A 247 1.90 19.16 11.20
C GLU A 247 1.58 19.61 9.77
N VAL A 248 0.83 18.80 9.01
CA VAL A 248 0.47 19.14 7.63
C VAL A 248 -0.45 20.36 7.58
N LYS A 249 -1.41 20.46 8.52
CA LYS A 249 -2.27 21.65 8.67
C LYS A 249 -1.46 22.91 8.96
N GLU A 250 -0.46 22.81 9.84
CA GLU A 250 0.44 23.93 10.18
C GLU A 250 1.26 24.37 8.96
N ARG A 251 1.79 23.43 8.17
CA ARG A 251 2.50 23.77 6.91
C ARG A 251 1.64 24.55 5.95
N VAL A 252 0.37 24.15 5.78
CA VAL A 252 -0.58 24.90 4.93
C VAL A 252 -0.79 26.30 5.47
N ALA A 253 -0.99 26.46 6.78
CA ALA A 253 -1.20 27.76 7.40
C ALA A 253 0.02 28.71 7.24
N LEU A 254 1.22 28.13 7.17
CA LEU A 254 2.49 28.86 6.98
C LEU A 254 2.87 29.02 5.49
N GLY A 255 2.08 28.54 4.55
CA GLY A 255 2.40 28.54 3.12
C GLY A 255 3.65 27.72 2.77
N GLN A 256 3.95 26.67 3.54
CA GLN A 256 5.15 25.85 3.38
C GLN A 256 4.89 24.66 2.47
N GLY A 257 5.39 24.72 1.24
CA GLY A 257 5.34 23.60 0.28
C GLY A 257 6.39 22.51 0.57
N ALA A 258 6.08 21.28 0.12
CA ALA A 258 7.03 20.17 0.12
C ALA A 258 8.12 20.36 -0.95
N VAL A 259 7.77 20.98 -2.07
CA VAL A 259 8.67 21.30 -3.18
C VAL A 259 8.90 22.82 -3.17
N GLU A 260 10.16 23.24 -3.28
CA GLU A 260 10.52 24.64 -3.38
C GLU A 260 10.11 25.17 -4.76
N ASN A 261 9.42 26.31 -4.79
CA ASN A 261 8.92 26.94 -6.03
C ASN A 261 8.01 25.99 -6.84
N GLU A 262 7.01 25.41 -6.18
CA GLU A 262 6.01 24.57 -6.86
C GLU A 262 5.34 25.35 -8.00
N ARG A 263 5.47 24.84 -9.25
CA ARG A 263 4.88 25.44 -10.45
C ARG A 263 4.11 24.45 -11.31
N ILE A 264 4.34 23.14 -11.13
CA ILE A 264 3.68 22.06 -11.84
C ILE A 264 3.12 21.08 -10.82
N ARG A 265 1.84 20.75 -10.94
CA ARG A 265 1.11 19.84 -10.06
C ARG A 265 0.83 18.53 -10.79
N LEU A 266 1.22 17.41 -10.22
CA LEU A 266 1.10 16.10 -10.85
C LEU A 266 0.33 15.13 -9.97
N VAL A 267 -0.34 14.15 -10.60
CA VAL A 267 -0.90 12.97 -9.92
C VAL A 267 -0.08 11.74 -10.31
N TRP A 268 0.24 10.92 -9.32
CA TRP A 268 0.92 9.65 -9.52
C TRP A 268 -0.08 8.48 -9.58
N ASP A 269 0.11 7.55 -10.53
CA ASP A 269 -0.64 6.30 -10.59
C ASP A 269 0.25 5.08 -10.43
N ASN A 270 -0.19 4.12 -9.61
CA ASN A 270 0.48 2.86 -9.28
C ASN A 270 1.43 2.95 -8.07
N ILE A 271 2.00 1.79 -7.70
CA ILE A 271 2.93 1.63 -6.58
C ILE A 271 4.20 2.46 -6.80
N ALA A 272 4.81 2.94 -5.73
CA ALA A 272 6.09 3.65 -5.79
C ALA A 272 7.22 2.79 -6.38
N ILE A 273 8.20 3.44 -7.01
CA ILE A 273 9.47 2.81 -7.38
C ILE A 273 10.37 2.85 -6.14
N TRP A 274 10.20 1.87 -5.22
CA TRP A 274 10.81 1.91 -3.89
C TRP A 274 12.34 2.05 -3.88
N PRO A 275 13.09 1.37 -4.76
CA PRO A 275 14.55 1.52 -4.76
C PRO A 275 15.01 2.91 -5.21
N GLN A 276 14.14 3.65 -5.94
CA GLN A 276 14.40 4.99 -6.47
C GLN A 276 13.52 6.06 -5.80
N LEU A 277 12.97 5.76 -4.62
CA LEU A 277 11.96 6.62 -3.97
C LEU A 277 12.35 8.09 -3.87
N PHE A 278 13.60 8.39 -3.60
CA PHE A 278 14.05 9.79 -3.48
C PHE A 278 14.67 10.32 -4.77
N THR A 279 15.41 9.52 -5.51
CA THR A 279 16.12 9.96 -6.71
C THR A 279 15.17 10.20 -7.88
N PHE A 280 14.20 9.32 -8.09
CA PHE A 280 13.20 9.47 -9.15
C PHE A 280 12.33 10.72 -8.95
N TYR A 281 11.71 10.88 -7.79
CA TYR A 281 10.82 12.02 -7.52
C TYR A 281 11.57 13.33 -7.39
N LYS A 282 12.88 13.29 -7.07
CA LYS A 282 13.75 14.47 -7.07
C LYS A 282 13.89 15.08 -8.47
N MET A 283 13.91 14.28 -9.54
CA MET A 283 13.99 14.80 -10.92
C MET A 283 12.84 15.77 -11.24
N PHE A 284 11.65 15.49 -10.71
CA PHE A 284 10.48 16.37 -10.83
C PHE A 284 10.57 17.58 -9.91
N ALA A 285 10.91 17.35 -8.63
CA ALA A 285 11.01 18.41 -7.64
C ALA A 285 12.08 19.47 -8.00
N ASP A 286 13.20 19.08 -8.60
CA ASP A 286 14.25 19.99 -9.09
C ASP A 286 13.75 20.94 -10.18
N LYS A 287 12.66 20.61 -10.84
CA LYS A 287 11.97 21.42 -11.86
C LYS A 287 10.70 22.10 -11.34
N GLY A 288 10.49 22.08 -10.01
CA GLY A 288 9.30 22.67 -9.39
C GLY A 288 8.01 21.87 -9.58
N ALA A 289 8.11 20.59 -9.98
CA ALA A 289 6.95 19.71 -10.10
C ALA A 289 6.72 18.91 -8.82
N CYS A 290 5.48 19.00 -8.29
CA CYS A 290 5.03 18.35 -7.07
C CYS A 290 3.95 17.31 -7.37
N PHE A 291 4.10 16.09 -6.88
CA PHE A 291 3.03 15.10 -6.90
C PHE A 291 2.09 15.35 -5.73
N VAL A 292 0.97 15.99 -6.02
CA VAL A 292 0.00 16.47 -5.02
C VAL A 292 -1.01 15.40 -4.61
N SER A 293 -1.12 14.31 -5.37
CA SER A 293 -1.97 13.16 -5.04
C SER A 293 -1.48 11.90 -5.75
N ASP A 294 -2.04 10.75 -5.38
CA ASP A 294 -1.75 9.46 -5.98
C ASP A 294 -2.88 8.46 -5.80
N THR A 295 -2.95 7.43 -6.66
CA THR A 295 -3.92 6.33 -6.55
C THR A 295 -3.50 5.29 -5.52
N TYR A 296 -2.20 5.13 -5.26
CA TYR A 296 -1.66 4.06 -4.42
C TYR A 296 -1.92 4.30 -2.93
N SER A 297 -1.45 5.40 -2.39
CA SER A 297 -1.73 5.75 -0.99
C SER A 297 -3.20 6.15 -0.77
N GLY A 298 -3.86 6.60 -1.86
CA GLY A 298 -5.30 6.88 -1.90
C GLY A 298 -6.17 5.65 -1.73
N GLY A 299 -5.76 4.50 -2.21
CA GLY A 299 -6.47 3.24 -2.03
C GLY A 299 -6.72 2.87 -0.56
N TRP A 300 -5.91 3.38 0.36
CA TRP A 300 -6.06 3.19 1.81
C TRP A 300 -6.96 4.24 2.49
N ALA A 301 -7.44 5.22 1.75
CA ALA A 301 -8.32 6.28 2.25
C ALA A 301 -9.82 5.97 2.06
N SER A 302 -10.18 4.72 1.76
CA SER A 302 -11.56 4.27 1.63
C SER A 302 -12.26 4.29 2.97
N LEU A 303 -13.42 4.93 3.05
CA LEU A 303 -14.25 4.94 4.24
C LEU A 303 -14.94 3.59 4.40
N GLN A 304 -15.19 3.21 5.65
CA GLN A 304 -15.97 2.02 5.96
C GLN A 304 -17.45 2.25 5.63
N SER A 305 -18.11 1.22 5.11
CA SER A 305 -19.53 1.27 4.78
C SER A 305 -20.40 1.16 6.04
N PRO A 306 -21.62 1.74 6.02
CA PRO A 306 -22.60 1.55 7.10
C PRO A 306 -23.07 0.08 7.16
N GLY A 307 -23.56 -0.33 8.33
CA GLY A 307 -24.06 -1.68 8.57
C GLY A 307 -23.49 -2.29 9.85
N THR A 308 -23.73 -3.57 10.05
CA THR A 308 -23.08 -4.34 11.11
C THR A 308 -21.56 -4.41 10.86
N PRO A 309 -20.73 -4.68 11.87
CA PRO A 309 -19.29 -4.77 11.70
C PRO A 309 -18.84 -5.76 10.59
N MET A 310 -19.52 -6.91 10.47
CA MET A 310 -19.22 -7.91 9.44
C MET A 310 -19.65 -7.44 8.04
N GLU A 311 -20.82 -6.81 7.89
CA GLU A 311 -21.26 -6.24 6.61
C GLU A 311 -20.35 -5.11 6.15
N SER A 312 -19.92 -4.25 7.07
CA SER A 312 -18.95 -3.20 6.77
C SER A 312 -17.60 -3.77 6.31
N LEU A 313 -17.14 -4.88 6.92
CA LEU A 313 -15.95 -5.60 6.45
C LEU A 313 -16.15 -6.13 5.03
N ALA A 314 -17.28 -6.83 4.77
CA ALA A 314 -17.56 -7.40 3.47
C ALA A 314 -17.48 -6.34 2.37
N THR A 315 -18.12 -5.19 2.57
CA THR A 315 -18.10 -4.09 1.62
C THR A 315 -16.69 -3.49 1.48
N THR A 316 -16.03 -3.15 2.59
CA THR A 316 -14.71 -2.51 2.59
C THR A 316 -13.67 -3.33 1.84
N TYR A 317 -13.65 -4.66 2.06
CA TYR A 317 -12.65 -5.53 1.45
C TYR A 317 -13.01 -5.99 0.03
N THR A 318 -14.24 -5.82 -0.42
CA THR A 318 -14.64 -6.06 -1.80
C THR A 318 -14.42 -4.83 -2.69
N GLU A 319 -14.68 -3.62 -2.18
CA GLU A 319 -14.58 -2.36 -2.93
C GLU A 319 -13.16 -1.77 -3.01
N VAL A 320 -12.14 -2.58 -2.82
CA VAL A 320 -10.74 -2.16 -2.96
C VAL A 320 -10.48 -1.66 -4.39
N PHE A 321 -9.72 -0.58 -4.54
CA PHE A 321 -9.44 0.09 -5.81
C PHE A 321 -9.00 -0.86 -6.94
N LEU A 322 -8.17 -1.85 -6.66
CA LEU A 322 -7.69 -2.81 -7.66
C LEU A 322 -8.74 -3.87 -8.03
N ASN A 323 -9.78 -4.03 -7.22
CA ASN A 323 -10.90 -4.95 -7.48
C ASN A 323 -12.04 -4.30 -8.28
N ARG A 324 -11.80 -3.14 -8.88
CA ARG A 324 -12.78 -2.34 -9.62
C ARG A 324 -12.41 -2.23 -11.09
N SER A 325 -13.44 -2.00 -11.93
CA SER A 325 -13.30 -1.88 -13.38
C SER A 325 -12.28 -0.80 -13.81
N PRO A 326 -11.72 -0.92 -15.03
CA PRO A 326 -10.86 0.13 -15.60
C PRO A 326 -11.59 1.48 -15.68
N GLU A 327 -12.90 1.46 -15.94
CA GLU A 327 -13.75 2.65 -15.97
C GLU A 327 -13.76 3.37 -14.62
N PHE A 328 -14.02 2.64 -13.53
CA PHE A 328 -13.98 3.18 -12.18
C PHE A 328 -12.60 3.78 -11.85
N ARG A 329 -11.53 3.05 -12.18
CA ARG A 329 -10.14 3.49 -11.92
C ARG A 329 -9.77 4.74 -12.71
N ALA A 330 -10.21 4.84 -13.98
CA ALA A 330 -10.04 6.05 -14.80
C ALA A 330 -10.79 7.24 -14.19
N ASN A 331 -12.04 7.04 -13.77
CA ASN A 331 -12.84 8.10 -13.14
C ASN A 331 -12.22 8.57 -11.82
N GLN A 332 -11.65 7.67 -11.02
CA GLN A 332 -10.90 8.05 -9.81
C GLN A 332 -9.70 8.94 -10.15
N LEU A 333 -8.92 8.60 -11.18
CA LEU A 333 -7.77 9.40 -11.58
C LEU A 333 -8.20 10.77 -12.13
N ILE A 334 -9.29 10.82 -12.92
CA ILE A 334 -9.90 12.08 -13.41
C ILE A 334 -10.33 12.97 -12.25
N ASN A 335 -10.99 12.39 -11.24
CA ASN A 335 -11.41 13.13 -10.05
C ASN A 335 -10.19 13.67 -9.28
N LEU A 336 -9.14 12.87 -9.09
CA LEU A 336 -7.91 13.35 -8.45
C LEU A 336 -7.28 14.53 -9.23
N ILE A 337 -7.21 14.43 -10.55
CA ILE A 337 -6.68 15.53 -11.39
C ILE A 337 -7.48 16.80 -11.19
N ARG A 338 -8.81 16.72 -11.20
CA ARG A 338 -9.71 17.88 -11.03
C ARG A 338 -9.65 18.45 -9.61
N ASP A 339 -9.78 17.60 -8.59
CA ASP A 339 -9.84 17.99 -7.18
C ASP A 339 -8.53 18.65 -6.71
N TYR A 340 -7.39 18.16 -7.19
CA TYR A 340 -6.07 18.68 -6.84
C TYR A 340 -5.52 19.68 -7.85
N LYS A 341 -6.31 20.05 -8.88
CA LYS A 341 -5.93 20.98 -9.94
C LYS A 341 -4.57 20.62 -10.54
N ALA A 342 -4.42 19.33 -10.93
CA ALA A 342 -3.17 18.85 -11.49
C ALA A 342 -3.03 19.23 -12.95
N ASP A 343 -1.82 19.65 -13.34
CA ASP A 343 -1.45 20.03 -14.70
C ASP A 343 -1.14 18.80 -15.57
N GLY A 344 -0.85 17.65 -14.94
CA GLY A 344 -0.57 16.40 -15.62
C GLY A 344 -0.58 15.21 -14.66
N PHE A 345 -0.29 14.02 -15.20
CA PHE A 345 -0.16 12.81 -14.39
C PHE A 345 0.93 11.90 -14.91
N VAL A 346 1.46 11.07 -14.01
CA VAL A 346 2.50 10.08 -14.33
C VAL A 346 2.03 8.70 -13.88
N MET A 347 2.08 7.75 -14.81
CA MET A 347 1.72 6.35 -14.58
C MET A 347 2.97 5.48 -14.54
N HIS A 348 3.13 4.73 -13.48
CA HIS A 348 4.18 3.71 -13.37
C HIS A 348 3.71 2.42 -14.04
N SER A 349 4.19 2.14 -15.25
CA SER A 349 4.02 0.84 -15.91
C SER A 349 4.88 -0.18 -15.19
N ASN A 350 4.34 -0.72 -14.10
CA ASN A 350 5.02 -1.60 -13.16
C ASN A 350 5.13 -3.01 -13.73
N ARG A 351 6.32 -3.42 -14.13
CA ARG A 351 6.57 -4.63 -14.91
C ARG A 351 6.02 -5.90 -14.26
N SER A 352 6.17 -6.06 -12.97
CA SER A 352 5.72 -7.26 -12.26
C SER A 352 4.32 -7.14 -11.63
N CYS A 353 3.70 -5.93 -11.61
CA CYS A 353 2.36 -5.72 -11.07
C CYS A 353 1.30 -5.72 -12.16
N LYS A 354 0.78 -6.90 -12.53
CA LYS A 354 -0.19 -7.06 -13.60
C LYS A 354 -1.53 -6.34 -13.34
N PRO A 355 -2.12 -6.38 -12.12
CA PRO A 355 -3.41 -5.72 -11.87
C PRO A 355 -3.39 -4.21 -12.11
N TYR A 356 -2.28 -3.56 -11.84
CA TYR A 356 -2.13 -2.16 -12.19
C TYR A 356 -1.88 -1.96 -13.67
N SER A 357 -0.91 -2.69 -14.25
CA SER A 357 -0.30 -2.32 -15.53
C SER A 357 -1.10 -2.75 -16.75
N LEU A 358 -1.88 -3.85 -16.69
CA LEU A 358 -2.58 -4.40 -17.86
C LEU A 358 -3.53 -3.42 -18.54
N VAL A 359 -4.20 -2.57 -17.77
CA VAL A 359 -5.24 -1.65 -18.28
C VAL A 359 -4.80 -0.19 -18.32
N GLN A 360 -3.54 0.09 -17.96
CA GLN A 360 -3.07 1.48 -17.81
C GLN A 360 -3.16 2.29 -19.10
N GLU A 361 -2.87 1.71 -20.27
CA GLU A 361 -2.95 2.47 -21.52
C GLU A 361 -4.41 2.87 -21.87
N VAL A 362 -5.36 2.02 -21.56
CA VAL A 362 -6.80 2.32 -21.74
C VAL A 362 -7.20 3.46 -20.80
N ILE A 363 -6.77 3.39 -19.53
CA ILE A 363 -7.01 4.43 -18.52
C ILE A 363 -6.35 5.73 -18.97
N ARG A 364 -5.08 5.72 -19.38
CA ARG A 364 -4.33 6.90 -19.79
C ARG A 364 -5.03 7.65 -20.92
N LYS A 365 -5.42 6.93 -21.99
CA LYS A 365 -6.14 7.53 -23.13
C LYS A 365 -7.46 8.18 -22.73
N LYS A 366 -8.24 7.52 -21.86
CA LYS A 366 -9.50 8.06 -21.35
C LYS A 366 -9.26 9.33 -20.52
N VAL A 367 -8.31 9.27 -19.58
CA VAL A 367 -7.99 10.41 -18.69
C VAL A 367 -7.53 11.62 -19.51
N MET A 368 -6.58 11.45 -20.44
CA MET A 368 -6.11 12.53 -21.32
C MET A 368 -7.25 13.14 -22.13
N ARG A 369 -8.12 12.32 -22.70
CA ARG A 369 -9.28 12.79 -23.49
C ARG A 369 -10.26 13.61 -22.66
N GLU A 370 -10.55 13.19 -21.42
CA GLU A 370 -11.57 13.81 -20.57
C GLU A 370 -11.08 14.98 -19.73
N THR A 371 -9.77 15.06 -19.48
CA THR A 371 -9.19 16.15 -18.69
C THR A 371 -8.41 17.15 -19.52
N GLY A 372 -7.94 16.75 -20.71
CA GLY A 372 -7.07 17.58 -21.55
C GLY A 372 -5.62 17.67 -21.05
N VAL A 373 -5.29 17.08 -19.88
CA VAL A 373 -3.92 17.17 -19.32
C VAL A 373 -3.01 16.05 -19.86
N PRO A 374 -1.69 16.31 -20.03
CA PRO A 374 -0.75 15.32 -20.51
C PRO A 374 -0.49 14.22 -19.49
N GLY A 375 -0.33 12.98 -19.98
CA GLY A 375 -0.04 11.80 -19.16
C GLY A 375 1.23 11.08 -19.61
N LEU A 376 2.24 11.04 -18.74
CA LEU A 376 3.48 10.30 -18.93
C LEU A 376 3.34 8.86 -18.41
N MET A 377 3.81 7.87 -19.17
CA MET A 377 3.96 6.49 -18.68
C MET A 377 5.45 6.16 -18.55
N ILE A 378 5.86 5.69 -17.38
CA ILE A 378 7.24 5.28 -17.08
C ILE A 378 7.26 3.78 -16.81
N GLU A 379 8.07 3.04 -17.58
CA GLU A 379 8.31 1.62 -17.34
C GLU A 379 9.40 1.45 -16.27
N ALA A 380 9.06 0.72 -15.21
CA ALA A 380 9.95 0.37 -14.11
C ALA A 380 9.39 -0.87 -13.38
N ASP A 381 9.96 -1.21 -12.24
CA ASP A 381 9.39 -2.16 -11.29
C ASP A 381 9.38 -1.55 -9.89
N MET A 382 8.37 -1.89 -9.10
CA MET A 382 8.23 -1.40 -7.74
C MET A 382 9.38 -1.81 -6.81
N ALA A 383 10.10 -2.90 -7.14
CA ALA A 383 11.11 -3.47 -6.25
C ALA A 383 12.38 -3.95 -6.97
N ASP A 384 12.27 -4.50 -8.18
CA ASP A 384 13.37 -5.10 -8.92
C ASP A 384 14.07 -4.06 -9.83
N LEU A 385 15.22 -3.53 -9.38
CA LEU A 385 15.97 -2.53 -10.11
C LEU A 385 16.47 -2.98 -11.49
N ARG A 386 16.50 -4.28 -11.79
CA ARG A 386 16.89 -4.78 -13.12
C ARG A 386 15.90 -4.31 -14.21
N ALA A 387 14.70 -3.90 -13.84
CA ALA A 387 13.71 -3.34 -14.75
C ALA A 387 13.71 -1.80 -14.80
N TYR A 388 14.70 -1.13 -14.21
CA TYR A 388 14.81 0.34 -14.22
C TYR A 388 15.98 0.79 -15.09
N ALA A 389 15.69 1.51 -16.18
CA ALA A 389 16.68 2.07 -17.08
C ALA A 389 16.78 3.59 -16.85
N GLU A 390 17.83 4.04 -16.14
CA GLU A 390 17.93 5.43 -15.65
C GLU A 390 17.91 6.48 -16.76
N GLU A 391 18.73 6.34 -17.79
CA GLU A 391 18.83 7.32 -18.89
C GLU A 391 17.54 7.43 -19.72
N PRO A 392 16.91 6.34 -20.19
CA PRO A 392 15.61 6.42 -20.85
C PRO A 392 14.53 7.06 -19.99
N VAL A 393 14.50 6.75 -18.69
CA VAL A 393 13.54 7.34 -17.74
C VAL A 393 13.80 8.84 -17.60
N ARG A 394 15.06 9.26 -17.42
CA ARG A 394 15.45 10.67 -17.29
C ARG A 394 15.03 11.48 -18.51
N ASN A 395 15.33 10.98 -19.70
CA ASN A 395 15.00 11.65 -20.97
C ASN A 395 13.47 11.82 -21.13
N ARG A 396 12.70 10.80 -20.78
CA ARG A 396 11.22 10.87 -20.85
C ARG A 396 10.65 11.84 -19.84
N VAL A 397 11.18 11.87 -18.62
CA VAL A 397 10.78 12.83 -17.58
C VAL A 397 11.09 14.25 -18.02
N GLN A 398 12.28 14.49 -18.57
CA GLN A 398 12.68 15.81 -19.07
C GLN A 398 11.76 16.27 -20.19
N ALA A 399 11.55 15.46 -21.22
CA ALA A 399 10.64 15.80 -22.33
C ALA A 399 9.20 16.06 -21.86
N PHE A 400 8.72 15.31 -20.86
CA PHE A 400 7.41 15.55 -20.28
C PHE A 400 7.34 16.89 -19.54
N LEU A 401 8.34 17.23 -18.75
CA LEU A 401 8.38 18.49 -18.00
C LEU A 401 8.50 19.72 -18.93
N GLU A 402 9.18 19.59 -20.06
CA GLU A 402 9.26 20.64 -21.10
C GLU A 402 7.89 20.96 -21.74
N THR A 403 6.89 20.07 -21.61
CA THR A 403 5.53 20.36 -22.12
C THR A 403 4.78 21.41 -21.28
N PHE A 404 5.31 21.80 -20.12
CA PHE A 404 4.73 22.80 -19.22
C PHE A 404 5.48 24.13 -19.24
N ASP A 405 6.57 24.26 -20.00
CA ASP A 405 7.31 25.49 -20.21
C ASP A 405 6.66 26.28 -21.35
#